data_d966af8b5a8d8945765f435e73f95ab6
#
_entry.id   d966af8b5a8d8945765f435e73f95ab6
#
_cell.length_a   1.000
_cell.length_b   1.000
_cell.length_c   1.000
_cell.angle_alpha   90.00
_cell.angle_beta   90.00
_cell.angle_gamma   90.00
#
_symmetry.space_group_name_H-M   'P 1'
#
loop_
_entity.id
_entity.type
_entity.pdbx_description
1 polymer ?
#
loop_
_entity_poly.entity_id
_entity_poly.type
_entity_poly.pdbx_seq_one_letter_code
_entity_poly.pdbx_strand_id
1 'polypeptide(L)'
;RHTYDIFNVAEVEPCYERFHDIYLDINHKLWEQYHHGEIEKGFLVSERFRYTLDKAGYKGDIATLATRMNEEYLSFLATLPLAVPGALELCQRLTSRGLQVNALSNGFKGVQQGKLDSSGLSRYITHVVLSDDCGITKPHRGIFDYALEVCGACASEVVMIGDNPETDIQGAHEAGWKTIYFNLRGEPAIAGTADYEVESLGEILNS
;
A
#
# COMPACT_ATOMS: atom_id res chain seq x y z
N ARG A 1 12.01 -11.71 -3.59
CA ARG A 1 12.71 -12.90 -4.09
C ARG A 1 12.69 -12.96 -5.63
N HIS A 2 11.51 -12.88 -6.28
CA HIS A 2 11.34 -13.01 -7.72
C HIS A 2 12.36 -12.20 -8.57
N THR A 3 12.44 -10.88 -8.36
CA THR A 3 13.41 -10.03 -9.09
C THR A 3 14.87 -10.37 -8.78
N TYR A 4 15.18 -10.75 -7.55
CA TYR A 4 16.50 -11.19 -7.16
C TYR A 4 16.96 -12.40 -7.98
N ASP A 5 16.07 -13.37 -8.14
CA ASP A 5 16.36 -14.61 -8.87
C ASP A 5 16.43 -14.36 -10.39
N ILE A 6 15.48 -13.63 -10.99
CA ILE A 6 15.44 -13.36 -12.44
C ILE A 6 16.64 -12.56 -12.94
N PHE A 7 17.13 -11.61 -12.14
CA PHE A 7 18.23 -10.75 -12.52
C PHE A 7 19.60 -11.22 -12.00
N ASN A 8 19.67 -12.47 -11.49
CA ASN A 8 20.91 -13.09 -10.97
C ASN A 8 21.66 -12.22 -9.95
N VAL A 9 20.91 -11.51 -9.10
CA VAL A 9 21.51 -10.61 -8.09
C VAL A 9 22.43 -11.36 -7.14
N ALA A 10 22.27 -12.68 -7.01
CA ALA A 10 23.17 -13.55 -6.26
C ALA A 10 24.64 -13.51 -6.71
N GLU A 11 24.93 -13.08 -7.93
CA GLU A 11 26.31 -12.85 -8.41
C GLU A 11 26.98 -11.65 -7.73
N VAL A 12 26.19 -10.73 -7.18
CA VAL A 12 26.65 -9.49 -6.54
C VAL A 12 26.51 -9.57 -5.03
N GLU A 13 25.35 -9.96 -4.54
CA GLU A 13 25.08 -10.20 -3.14
C GLU A 13 24.49 -11.61 -3.00
N PRO A 14 25.30 -12.59 -2.63
CA PRO A 14 24.86 -13.99 -2.55
C PRO A 14 23.83 -14.27 -1.45
N CYS A 15 23.75 -13.41 -0.43
CA CYS A 15 22.81 -13.54 0.65
C CYS A 15 21.52 -12.78 0.31
N TYR A 16 20.47 -13.51 -0.05
CA TYR A 16 19.16 -12.92 -0.36
C TYR A 16 18.61 -12.10 0.81
N GLU A 17 18.72 -12.58 2.04
CA GLU A 17 18.22 -11.93 3.24
C GLU A 17 18.85 -10.55 3.40
N ARG A 18 20.17 -10.46 3.20
CA ARG A 18 20.88 -9.17 3.25
C ARG A 18 20.44 -8.21 2.14
N PHE A 19 20.29 -8.70 0.91
CA PHE A 19 19.76 -7.87 -0.18
C PHE A 19 18.34 -7.39 0.12
N HIS A 20 17.51 -8.27 0.65
CA HIS A 20 16.12 -7.96 1.02
C HIS A 20 16.05 -6.91 2.13
N ASP A 21 16.88 -7.03 3.17
CA ASP A 21 16.94 -6.05 4.27
C ASP A 21 17.37 -4.67 3.77
N ILE A 22 18.40 -4.62 2.88
CA ILE A 22 18.81 -3.38 2.22
C ILE A 22 17.64 -2.76 1.44
N TYR A 23 16.92 -3.58 0.68
CA TYR A 23 15.78 -3.13 -0.09
C TYR A 23 14.66 -2.60 0.81
N LEU A 24 14.32 -3.31 1.88
CA LEU A 24 13.25 -2.89 2.81
C LEU A 24 13.56 -1.55 3.46
N ASP A 25 14.79 -1.36 3.98
CA ASP A 25 15.24 -0.10 4.60
C ASP A 25 15.14 1.09 3.61
N ILE A 26 15.63 0.91 2.38
CA ILE A 26 15.58 1.94 1.35
C ILE A 26 14.15 2.22 0.91
N ASN A 27 13.39 1.18 0.62
CA ASN A 27 12.01 1.31 0.14
C ASN A 27 11.12 1.98 1.20
N HIS A 28 11.28 1.65 2.48
CA HIS A 28 10.56 2.28 3.58
C HIS A 28 10.83 3.79 3.62
N LYS A 29 12.13 4.20 3.64
CA LYS A 29 12.51 5.62 3.68
C LYS A 29 11.98 6.40 2.48
N LEU A 30 12.03 5.82 1.27
CA LEU A 30 11.50 6.48 0.09
C LEU A 30 9.98 6.63 0.13
N TRP A 31 9.26 5.64 0.69
CA TRP A 31 7.82 5.75 0.89
C TRP A 31 7.46 6.83 1.93
N GLU A 32 8.20 6.93 3.04
CA GLU A 32 8.02 8.01 4.03
C GLU A 32 8.21 9.38 3.38
N GLN A 33 9.32 9.58 2.64
CA GLN A 33 9.57 10.83 1.94
C GLN A 33 8.46 11.16 0.91
N TYR A 34 7.96 10.14 0.19
CA TYR A 34 6.85 10.34 -0.74
C TYR A 34 5.56 10.72 -0.02
N HIS A 35 5.24 10.08 1.10
CA HIS A 35 4.05 10.41 1.90
C HIS A 35 4.11 11.83 2.47
N HIS A 36 5.30 12.32 2.83
CA HIS A 36 5.51 13.69 3.31
C HIS A 36 5.64 14.71 2.17
N GLY A 37 5.57 14.29 0.91
CA GLY A 37 5.69 15.18 -0.25
C GLY A 37 7.11 15.71 -0.51
N GLU A 38 8.13 15.07 0.09
CA GLU A 38 9.53 15.43 -0.06
C GLU A 38 10.11 14.99 -1.42
N ILE A 39 9.53 13.92 -1.99
CA ILE A 39 9.93 13.38 -3.30
C ILE A 39 8.71 13.07 -4.16
N GLU A 40 8.92 13.10 -5.47
CA GLU A 40 7.93 12.66 -6.45
C GLU A 40 7.87 11.14 -6.54
N LYS A 41 6.71 10.61 -6.93
CA LYS A 41 6.49 9.17 -7.15
C LYS A 41 7.47 8.56 -8.14
N GLY A 42 7.80 9.29 -9.21
CA GLY A 42 8.80 8.86 -10.19
C GLY A 42 10.19 8.67 -9.59
N PHE A 43 10.59 9.53 -8.65
CA PHE A 43 11.85 9.39 -7.92
C PHE A 43 11.87 8.11 -7.05
N LEU A 44 10.81 7.85 -6.28
CA LEU A 44 10.67 6.61 -5.51
C LEU A 44 10.85 5.37 -6.41
N VAL A 45 10.19 5.37 -7.56
CA VAL A 45 10.23 4.26 -8.54
C VAL A 45 11.63 4.05 -9.09
N SER A 46 12.32 5.13 -9.50
CA SER A 46 13.66 5.03 -10.10
C SER A 46 14.72 4.67 -9.08
N GLU A 47 14.60 5.17 -7.83
CA GLU A 47 15.70 5.12 -6.88
C GLU A 47 15.71 3.89 -5.98
N ARG A 48 14.57 3.25 -5.71
CA ARG A 48 14.52 2.14 -4.75
C ARG A 48 15.45 0.98 -5.10
N PHE A 49 15.45 0.51 -6.34
CA PHE A 49 16.39 -0.53 -6.77
C PHE A 49 17.78 0.03 -7.08
N ARG A 50 17.89 1.27 -7.54
CA ARG A 50 19.17 1.91 -7.79
C ARG A 50 20.00 2.02 -6.50
N TYR A 51 19.43 2.55 -5.43
CA TYR A 51 20.11 2.63 -4.14
C TYR A 51 20.36 1.24 -3.52
N THR A 52 19.44 0.30 -3.71
CA THR A 52 19.62 -1.06 -3.23
C THR A 52 20.81 -1.74 -3.90
N LEU A 53 20.94 -1.66 -5.23
CA LEU A 53 22.04 -2.23 -5.99
C LEU A 53 23.38 -1.57 -5.65
N ASP A 54 23.40 -0.25 -5.51
CA ASP A 54 24.61 0.49 -5.13
C ASP A 54 25.08 0.07 -3.73
N LYS A 55 24.16 0.03 -2.75
CA LYS A 55 24.48 -0.39 -1.37
C LYS A 55 24.85 -1.87 -1.28
N ALA A 56 24.33 -2.72 -2.17
CA ALA A 56 24.72 -4.12 -2.31
C ALA A 56 26.09 -4.29 -2.99
N GLY A 57 26.65 -3.23 -3.57
CA GLY A 57 27.99 -3.24 -4.18
C GLY A 57 28.04 -3.62 -5.65
N TYR A 58 26.91 -3.57 -6.38
CA TYR A 58 26.88 -3.80 -7.82
C TYR A 58 27.78 -2.79 -8.57
N LYS A 59 28.58 -3.28 -9.53
CA LYS A 59 29.56 -2.47 -10.27
C LYS A 59 29.26 -2.29 -11.77
N GLY A 60 28.14 -2.86 -12.24
CA GLY A 60 27.70 -2.72 -13.62
C GLY A 60 26.84 -1.47 -13.87
N ASP A 61 26.06 -1.49 -14.92
CA ASP A 61 25.10 -0.44 -15.24
C ASP A 61 23.89 -0.51 -14.30
N ILE A 62 24.03 0.17 -13.16
CA ILE A 62 23.01 0.24 -12.10
C ILE A 62 21.70 0.81 -12.64
N ALA A 63 21.75 1.86 -13.47
CA ALA A 63 20.56 2.57 -13.93
C ALA A 63 19.68 1.65 -14.78
N THR A 64 20.25 1.00 -15.78
CA THR A 64 19.54 0.06 -16.63
C THR A 64 19.00 -1.13 -15.86
N LEU A 65 19.81 -1.71 -14.95
CA LEU A 65 19.38 -2.87 -14.17
C LEU A 65 18.24 -2.50 -13.20
N ALA A 66 18.35 -1.37 -12.49
CA ALA A 66 17.32 -0.88 -11.56
C ALA A 66 15.99 -0.64 -12.25
N THR A 67 16.00 -0.04 -13.43
CA THR A 67 14.79 0.19 -14.24
C THR A 67 14.10 -1.13 -14.57
N ARG A 68 14.83 -2.10 -15.12
CA ARG A 68 14.31 -3.42 -15.45
C ARG A 68 13.79 -4.18 -14.22
N MET A 69 14.51 -4.13 -13.13
CA MET A 69 14.09 -4.75 -11.86
C MET A 69 12.79 -4.14 -11.35
N ASN A 70 12.64 -2.82 -11.48
CA ASN A 70 11.43 -2.13 -11.05
C ASN A 70 10.21 -2.48 -11.91
N GLU A 71 10.37 -2.51 -13.22
CA GLU A 71 9.30 -2.90 -14.17
C GLU A 71 8.82 -4.33 -13.87
N GLU A 72 9.75 -5.26 -13.74
CA GLU A 72 9.45 -6.66 -13.42
C GLU A 72 8.78 -6.80 -12.05
N TYR A 73 9.29 -6.07 -11.04
CA TYR A 73 8.73 -6.08 -9.70
C TYR A 73 7.27 -5.61 -9.68
N LEU A 74 6.97 -4.50 -10.33
CA LEU A 74 5.60 -3.96 -10.40
C LEU A 74 4.66 -4.88 -11.18
N SER A 75 5.13 -5.44 -12.30
CA SER A 75 4.40 -6.41 -13.10
C SER A 75 4.07 -7.65 -12.28
N PHE A 76 5.06 -8.20 -11.59
CA PHE A 76 4.88 -9.38 -10.74
C PHE A 76 3.92 -9.12 -9.58
N LEU A 77 4.06 -7.98 -8.88
CA LEU A 77 3.16 -7.62 -7.79
C LEU A 77 1.69 -7.55 -8.22
N ALA A 78 1.42 -7.07 -9.43
CA ALA A 78 0.07 -6.97 -9.96
C ALA A 78 -0.60 -8.33 -10.22
N THR A 79 0.21 -9.40 -10.35
CA THR A 79 -0.29 -10.76 -10.65
C THR A 79 -0.40 -11.66 -9.42
N LEU A 80 0.07 -11.22 -8.25
CA LEU A 80 0.06 -12.05 -7.05
C LEU A 80 -1.37 -12.21 -6.51
N PRO A 81 -1.88 -13.44 -6.40
CA PRO A 81 -3.23 -13.72 -5.90
C PRO A 81 -3.25 -13.70 -4.36
N LEU A 82 -2.66 -12.68 -3.76
CA LEU A 82 -2.53 -12.56 -2.32
C LEU A 82 -3.50 -11.52 -1.77
N ALA A 83 -4.33 -11.95 -0.85
CA ALA A 83 -5.15 -11.09 0.00
C ALA A 83 -4.77 -11.30 1.46
N VAL A 84 -4.96 -10.26 2.27
CA VAL A 84 -4.87 -10.39 3.72
C VAL A 84 -5.89 -11.44 4.19
N PRO A 85 -5.53 -12.35 5.11
CA PRO A 85 -6.48 -13.32 5.65
C PRO A 85 -7.77 -12.66 6.16
N GLY A 86 -8.93 -13.18 5.75
CA GLY A 86 -10.23 -12.62 6.08
C GLY A 86 -10.72 -11.48 5.17
N ALA A 87 -9.89 -10.91 4.30
CA ALA A 87 -10.29 -9.77 3.45
C ALA A 87 -11.45 -10.10 2.50
N LEU A 88 -11.40 -11.25 1.83
CA LEU A 88 -12.49 -11.69 0.94
C LEU A 88 -13.80 -11.88 1.70
N GLU A 89 -13.73 -12.54 2.86
CA GLU A 89 -14.91 -12.79 3.71
C GLU A 89 -15.49 -11.48 4.24
N LEU A 90 -14.64 -10.55 4.70
CA LEU A 90 -15.07 -9.23 5.16
C LEU A 90 -15.77 -8.46 4.06
N CYS A 91 -15.17 -8.34 2.87
CA CYS A 91 -15.77 -7.65 1.74
C CYS A 91 -17.10 -8.28 1.32
N GLN A 92 -17.17 -9.61 1.24
CA GLN A 92 -18.41 -10.34 0.96
C GLN A 92 -19.50 -10.05 1.98
N ARG A 93 -19.17 -10.06 3.26
CA ARG A 93 -20.14 -9.81 4.34
C ARG A 93 -20.63 -8.38 4.35
N LEU A 94 -19.74 -7.40 4.16
CA LEU A 94 -20.14 -5.99 4.08
C LEU A 94 -21.05 -5.73 2.88
N THR A 95 -20.70 -6.22 1.69
CA THR A 95 -21.52 -6.04 0.50
C THR A 95 -22.87 -6.76 0.59
N SER A 96 -22.93 -7.94 1.23
CA SER A 96 -24.20 -8.64 1.46
C SER A 96 -25.15 -7.91 2.42
N ARG A 97 -24.60 -7.01 3.25
CA ARG A 97 -25.38 -6.11 4.13
C ARG A 97 -25.75 -4.79 3.43
N GLY A 98 -25.45 -4.64 2.14
CA GLY A 98 -25.73 -3.42 1.38
C GLY A 98 -24.72 -2.29 1.59
N LEU A 99 -23.60 -2.56 2.24
CA LEU A 99 -22.52 -1.57 2.41
C LEU A 99 -21.66 -1.50 1.16
N GLN A 100 -21.28 -0.29 0.78
CA GLN A 100 -20.30 -0.05 -0.28
C GLN A 100 -18.88 -0.28 0.27
N VAL A 101 -18.09 -1.04 -0.46
CA VAL A 101 -16.67 -1.26 -0.12
C VAL A 101 -15.81 -0.60 -1.19
N ASN A 102 -14.88 0.24 -0.77
CA ASN A 102 -14.01 1.01 -1.66
C ASN A 102 -12.54 0.82 -1.26
N ALA A 103 -11.62 1.01 -2.20
CA ALA A 103 -10.19 0.99 -1.94
C ALA A 103 -9.62 2.41 -2.07
N LEU A 104 -8.85 2.86 -1.05
CA LEU A 104 -8.14 4.13 -1.03
C LEU A 104 -6.63 3.89 -0.85
N SER A 105 -5.80 4.26 -1.84
CA SER A 105 -4.38 3.89 -1.83
C SER A 105 -3.46 4.96 -2.42
N ASN A 106 -2.25 5.09 -1.84
CA ASN A 106 -1.12 5.85 -2.41
C ASN A 106 -0.34 5.04 -3.48
N GLY A 107 -0.78 3.81 -3.76
CA GLY A 107 -0.10 2.90 -4.67
C GLY A 107 -0.24 3.24 -6.16
N PHE A 108 0.40 2.43 -7.01
CA PHE A 108 0.42 2.60 -8.46
C PHE A 108 -0.86 2.05 -9.09
N LYS A 109 -1.50 2.82 -9.99
CA LYS A 109 -2.81 2.48 -10.59
C LYS A 109 -2.86 1.06 -11.17
N GLY A 110 -1.95 0.70 -12.06
CA GLY A 110 -1.94 -0.63 -12.68
C GLY A 110 -1.66 -1.76 -11.68
N VAL A 111 -0.81 -1.51 -10.68
CA VAL A 111 -0.47 -2.51 -9.65
C VAL A 111 -1.66 -2.74 -8.72
N GLN A 112 -2.33 -1.69 -8.27
CA GLN A 112 -3.46 -1.84 -7.34
C GLN A 112 -4.64 -2.53 -8.01
N GLN A 113 -4.96 -2.17 -9.25
CA GLN A 113 -5.99 -2.88 -10.02
C GLN A 113 -5.65 -4.36 -10.19
N GLY A 114 -4.42 -4.66 -10.62
CA GLY A 114 -3.97 -6.05 -10.79
C GLY A 114 -4.02 -6.87 -9.50
N LYS A 115 -3.67 -6.28 -8.35
CA LYS A 115 -3.80 -6.93 -7.04
C LYS A 115 -5.26 -7.24 -6.68
N LEU A 116 -6.17 -6.31 -6.92
CA LEU A 116 -7.59 -6.53 -6.67
C LEU A 116 -8.15 -7.65 -7.56
N ASP A 117 -7.76 -7.66 -8.84
CA ASP A 117 -8.22 -8.66 -9.81
C ASP A 117 -7.66 -10.05 -9.47
N SER A 118 -6.35 -10.16 -9.27
CA SER A 118 -5.69 -11.44 -8.99
C SER A 118 -6.07 -12.04 -7.63
N SER A 119 -6.35 -11.20 -6.62
CA SER A 119 -6.84 -11.66 -5.31
C SER A 119 -8.35 -11.97 -5.28
N GLY A 120 -9.08 -11.60 -6.33
CA GLY A 120 -10.53 -11.76 -6.40
C GLY A 120 -11.33 -10.74 -5.58
N LEU A 121 -10.68 -9.70 -5.06
CA LEU A 121 -11.34 -8.62 -4.31
C LEU A 121 -12.11 -7.67 -5.22
N SER A 122 -11.72 -7.51 -6.49
CA SER A 122 -12.31 -6.54 -7.44
C SER A 122 -13.83 -6.65 -7.55
N ARG A 123 -14.39 -7.87 -7.42
CA ARG A 123 -15.85 -8.09 -7.47
C ARG A 123 -16.65 -7.44 -6.33
N TYR A 124 -15.97 -7.05 -5.25
CA TYR A 124 -16.60 -6.43 -4.07
C TYR A 124 -16.29 -4.94 -3.96
N ILE A 125 -15.27 -4.46 -4.70
CA ILE A 125 -14.84 -3.06 -4.63
C ILE A 125 -15.66 -2.24 -5.63
N THR A 126 -16.36 -1.23 -5.13
CA THR A 126 -17.17 -0.34 -5.97
C THR A 126 -16.32 0.75 -6.61
N HIS A 127 -15.46 1.40 -5.85
CA HIS A 127 -14.53 2.41 -6.34
C HIS A 127 -13.10 2.13 -5.89
N VAL A 128 -12.16 2.40 -6.75
CA VAL A 128 -10.72 2.41 -6.44
C VAL A 128 -10.24 3.85 -6.56
N VAL A 129 -9.93 4.47 -5.44
CA VAL A 129 -9.44 5.85 -5.35
C VAL A 129 -7.94 5.81 -5.10
N LEU A 130 -7.17 6.39 -5.98
CA LEU A 130 -5.73 6.41 -5.93
C LEU A 130 -5.18 7.83 -5.85
N SER A 131 -4.04 7.99 -5.20
CA SER A 131 -3.30 9.27 -5.24
C SER A 131 -3.03 9.76 -6.66
N ASP A 132 -2.88 8.83 -7.62
CA ASP A 132 -2.70 9.14 -9.04
C ASP A 132 -3.92 9.82 -9.67
N ASP A 133 -5.11 9.64 -9.12
CA ASP A 133 -6.36 10.20 -9.70
C ASP A 133 -6.55 11.68 -9.34
N CYS A 134 -6.04 12.11 -8.18
CA CYS A 134 -6.18 13.50 -7.70
C CYS A 134 -4.84 14.23 -7.47
N GLY A 135 -3.70 13.55 -7.59
CA GLY A 135 -2.37 14.12 -7.33
C GLY A 135 -2.08 14.38 -5.85
N ILE A 136 -2.87 13.82 -4.94
CA ILE A 136 -2.78 14.03 -3.49
C ILE A 136 -2.61 12.68 -2.79
N THR A 137 -1.66 12.58 -1.86
CA THR A 137 -1.41 11.36 -1.08
C THR A 137 -2.05 11.40 0.30
N LYS A 138 -2.43 10.24 0.86
CA LYS A 138 -2.63 10.12 2.30
C LYS A 138 -1.30 10.43 3.01
N PRO A 139 -1.28 11.14 4.15
CA PRO A 139 -2.42 11.51 5.02
C PRO A 139 -3.10 12.84 4.68
N HIS A 140 -2.75 13.51 3.58
CA HIS A 140 -3.30 14.83 3.26
C HIS A 140 -4.81 14.77 3.10
N ARG A 141 -5.54 15.68 3.78
CA ARG A 141 -7.01 15.73 3.82
C ARG A 141 -7.68 15.66 2.44
N GLY A 142 -7.07 16.29 1.42
CA GLY A 142 -7.64 16.38 0.09
C GLY A 142 -7.95 15.03 -0.58
N ILE A 143 -7.21 13.96 -0.30
CA ILE A 143 -7.52 12.64 -0.87
C ILE A 143 -8.75 12.01 -0.21
N PHE A 144 -8.97 12.26 1.08
CA PHE A 144 -10.16 11.79 1.79
C PHE A 144 -11.41 12.53 1.32
N ASP A 145 -11.33 13.86 1.17
CA ASP A 145 -12.41 14.66 0.61
C ASP A 145 -12.75 14.22 -0.84
N TYR A 146 -11.74 13.98 -1.67
CA TYR A 146 -11.93 13.42 -3.02
C TYR A 146 -12.56 12.02 -2.99
N ALA A 147 -12.16 11.17 -2.06
CA ALA A 147 -12.77 9.84 -1.91
C ALA A 147 -14.24 9.92 -1.54
N LEU A 148 -14.65 10.86 -0.67
CA LEU A 148 -16.07 11.10 -0.35
C LEU A 148 -16.87 11.52 -1.58
N GLU A 149 -16.32 12.41 -2.40
CA GLU A 149 -16.96 12.85 -3.65
C GLU A 149 -17.16 11.67 -4.62
N VAL A 150 -16.12 10.86 -4.84
CA VAL A 150 -16.18 9.67 -5.72
C VAL A 150 -17.18 8.64 -5.23
N CYS A 151 -17.24 8.42 -3.91
CA CYS A 151 -18.12 7.42 -3.29
C CYS A 151 -19.57 7.94 -3.09
N GLY A 152 -19.80 9.24 -3.22
CA GLY A 152 -21.08 9.86 -2.96
C GLY A 152 -21.53 9.78 -1.49
N ALA A 153 -20.58 9.88 -0.55
CA ALA A 153 -20.79 9.69 0.88
C ALA A 153 -20.37 10.92 1.69
N CYS A 154 -20.84 10.99 2.93
CA CYS A 154 -20.42 11.99 3.92
C CYS A 154 -19.41 11.36 4.90
N ALA A 155 -18.56 12.18 5.53
CA ALA A 155 -17.53 11.71 6.47
C ALA A 155 -18.11 10.89 7.64
N SER A 156 -19.33 11.22 8.11
CA SER A 156 -20.02 10.47 9.17
C SER A 156 -20.56 9.09 8.76
N GLU A 157 -20.55 8.76 7.47
CA GLU A 157 -21.10 7.52 6.91
C GLU A 157 -19.99 6.51 6.53
N VAL A 158 -18.74 6.90 6.67
CA VAL A 158 -17.60 6.12 6.22
C VAL A 158 -16.72 5.67 7.38
N VAL A 159 -16.08 4.51 7.17
CA VAL A 159 -15.09 3.96 8.10
C VAL A 159 -13.83 3.65 7.28
N MET A 160 -12.68 4.15 7.73
CA MET A 160 -11.38 3.74 7.23
C MET A 160 -10.90 2.50 7.97
N ILE A 161 -10.55 1.46 7.24
CA ILE A 161 -9.81 0.29 7.77
C ILE A 161 -8.44 0.33 7.11
N GLY A 162 -7.39 0.53 7.89
CA GLY A 162 -6.04 0.68 7.37
C GLY A 162 -4.97 0.15 8.31
N ASP A 163 -3.79 -0.16 7.75
CA ASP A 163 -2.65 -0.73 8.47
C ASP A 163 -1.53 0.27 8.75
N ASN A 164 -1.63 1.48 8.23
CA ASN A 164 -0.65 2.53 8.49
C ASN A 164 -1.21 3.55 9.49
N PRO A 165 -0.59 3.71 10.69
CA PRO A 165 -1.12 4.58 11.73
C PRO A 165 -1.15 6.06 11.34
N GLU A 166 -0.23 6.52 10.50
CA GLU A 166 -0.15 7.91 10.06
C GLU A 166 -1.03 8.16 8.82
N THR A 167 -0.74 7.46 7.73
CA THR A 167 -1.37 7.76 6.44
C THR A 167 -2.83 7.35 6.38
N ASP A 168 -3.19 6.22 6.99
CA ASP A 168 -4.57 5.73 6.95
C ASP A 168 -5.38 6.26 8.14
N ILE A 169 -4.90 6.01 9.35
CA ILE A 169 -5.69 6.19 10.55
C ILE A 169 -5.72 7.65 10.98
N GLN A 170 -4.56 8.29 11.15
CA GLN A 170 -4.52 9.71 11.50
C GLN A 170 -5.14 10.56 10.39
N GLY A 171 -4.77 10.32 9.12
CA GLY A 171 -5.31 11.10 8.01
C GLY A 171 -6.83 11.00 7.89
N ALA A 172 -7.41 9.81 8.04
CA ALA A 172 -8.87 9.62 8.03
C ALA A 172 -9.54 10.27 9.25
N HIS A 173 -8.96 10.12 10.44
CA HIS A 173 -9.45 10.76 11.66
C HIS A 173 -9.51 12.30 11.53
N GLU A 174 -8.44 12.92 11.03
CA GLU A 174 -8.37 14.36 10.77
C GLU A 174 -9.35 14.82 9.68
N ALA A 175 -9.70 13.93 8.74
CA ALA A 175 -10.76 14.16 7.76
C ALA A 175 -12.18 13.97 8.34
N GLY A 176 -12.31 13.53 9.59
CA GLY A 176 -13.58 13.33 10.30
C GLY A 176 -14.25 11.98 10.06
N TRP A 177 -13.48 10.99 9.54
CA TRP A 177 -13.97 9.64 9.34
C TRP A 177 -13.86 8.82 10.64
N LYS A 178 -14.65 7.75 10.73
CA LYS A 178 -14.42 6.68 11.70
C LYS A 178 -13.23 5.83 11.27
N THR A 179 -12.50 5.27 12.24
CA THR A 179 -11.26 4.57 11.97
C THR A 179 -11.18 3.23 12.68
N ILE A 180 -10.72 2.22 11.96
CA ILE A 180 -10.34 0.92 12.50
C ILE A 180 -8.87 0.68 12.12
N TYR A 181 -7.99 0.68 13.11
CA TYR A 181 -6.58 0.37 12.90
C TYR A 181 -6.40 -1.14 12.82
N PHE A 182 -5.96 -1.61 11.66
CA PHE A 182 -5.61 -3.01 11.42
C PHE A 182 -4.13 -3.21 11.73
N ASN A 183 -3.82 -3.54 12.97
CA ASN A 183 -2.46 -3.60 13.50
C ASN A 183 -1.79 -4.94 13.23
N LEU A 184 -1.28 -5.13 12.01
CA LEU A 184 -0.53 -6.33 11.60
C LEU A 184 0.87 -6.42 12.19
N ARG A 185 1.46 -5.29 12.59
CA ARG A 185 2.90 -5.21 12.92
C ARG A 185 3.17 -5.03 14.40
N GLY A 186 2.12 -4.87 15.22
CA GLY A 186 2.27 -4.52 16.63
C GLY A 186 2.82 -3.11 16.85
N GLU A 187 2.67 -2.22 15.87
CA GLU A 187 3.06 -0.82 15.98
C GLU A 187 1.98 -0.05 16.74
N PRO A 188 2.34 0.83 17.68
CA PRO A 188 1.34 1.57 18.43
C PRO A 188 0.54 2.50 17.54
N ALA A 189 -0.78 2.54 17.72
CA ALA A 189 -1.62 3.58 17.12
C ALA A 189 -1.18 4.98 17.60
N ILE A 190 -1.35 5.99 16.74
CA ILE A 190 -1.19 7.38 17.18
C ILE A 190 -2.33 7.70 18.15
N ALA A 191 -1.99 8.21 19.32
CA ALA A 191 -2.93 8.38 20.42
C ALA A 191 -4.17 9.21 20.00
N GLY A 192 -5.35 8.66 20.20
CA GLY A 192 -6.63 9.32 19.95
C GLY A 192 -7.08 9.36 18.49
N THR A 193 -6.40 8.66 17.58
CA THR A 193 -6.77 8.65 16.15
C THR A 193 -7.55 7.40 15.73
N ALA A 194 -7.38 6.27 16.41
CA ALA A 194 -8.12 5.04 16.15
C ALA A 194 -9.37 4.95 17.05
N ASP A 195 -10.56 4.78 16.44
CA ASP A 195 -11.78 4.46 17.20
C ASP A 195 -11.75 3.00 17.67
N TYR A 196 -11.19 2.10 16.86
CA TYR A 196 -10.98 0.68 17.17
C TYR A 196 -9.64 0.21 16.66
N GLU A 197 -9.08 -0.80 17.31
CA GLU A 197 -7.87 -1.50 16.89
C GLU A 197 -8.13 -3.00 16.85
N VAL A 198 -7.69 -3.67 15.78
CA VAL A 198 -7.83 -5.11 15.57
C VAL A 198 -6.52 -5.70 15.03
N GLU A 199 -6.20 -6.92 15.41
CA GLU A 199 -5.04 -7.65 14.90
C GLU A 199 -5.41 -8.57 13.71
N SER A 200 -6.71 -8.84 13.54
CA SER A 200 -7.22 -9.61 12.42
C SER A 200 -8.51 -9.02 11.86
N LEU A 201 -8.73 -9.16 10.54
CA LEU A 201 -9.98 -8.75 9.91
C LEU A 201 -11.17 -9.60 10.37
N GLY A 202 -10.91 -10.80 10.93
CA GLY A 202 -11.92 -11.66 11.53
C GLY A 202 -12.58 -11.04 12.77
N GLU A 203 -11.90 -10.17 13.49
CA GLU A 203 -12.47 -9.48 14.66
C GLU A 203 -13.58 -8.52 14.24
N ILE A 204 -13.42 -7.83 13.09
CA ILE A 204 -14.46 -6.96 12.51
C ILE A 204 -15.70 -7.78 12.11
N LEU A 205 -15.53 -9.05 11.73
CA LEU A 205 -16.62 -9.93 11.35
C LEU A 205 -17.48 -10.37 12.54
N ASN A 206 -16.91 -10.36 13.73
CA ASN A 206 -17.56 -10.86 14.95
C ASN A 206 -18.14 -9.73 15.82
N SER A 207 -17.90 -8.48 15.47
CA SER A 207 -18.50 -7.29 16.08
C SER A 207 -19.76 -6.87 15.31
#